data_24e1693f6a2d12787ae6f757e7d5ec6a
#
_entry.id   24e1693f6a2d12787ae6f757e7d5ec6a
#
_cell.length_a   1.000
_cell.length_b   1.000
_cell.length_c   1.000
_cell.angle_alpha   90.00
_cell.angle_beta   90.00
_cell.angle_gamma   90.00
#
_symmetry.space_group_name_H-M   'P 1'
#
loop_
_entity.id
_entity.type
_entity.pdbx_description
1 polymer ?
#
loop_
_entity_poly.entity_id
_entity_poly.type
_entity_poly.pdbx_seq_one_letter_code
_entity_poly.pdbx_strand_id
1 'polypeptide(L)'
;MPRMSSGLIQGFPVTFNSAFLREQLLKNSISALTIEDNHIKEPMHVKADDPLVTSLLAIYNKFTNSNALPLAIGGGTYSRMLPKCVAFGPAFPGENTAIHEKDEWISLESLDKMTLMYAEALETLAK
;
A
#
# COMPACT_ATOMS: atom_id res chain seq x y z
N MET A 1 -1.38 -16.87 -32.66
CA MET A 1 -0.56 -15.71 -32.23
C MET A 1 -0.39 -15.80 -30.73
N PRO A 2 0.82 -15.76 -30.19
CA PRO A 2 1.01 -15.81 -28.75
C PRO A 2 0.43 -14.52 -28.12
N ARG A 3 -0.49 -14.68 -27.17
CA ARG A 3 -0.94 -13.57 -26.33
C ARG A 3 0.23 -13.21 -25.39
N MET A 4 0.84 -12.07 -25.60
CA MET A 4 1.70 -11.48 -24.59
C MET A 4 0.81 -10.81 -23.55
N SER A 5 0.60 -11.46 -22.42
CA SER A 5 0.03 -10.81 -21.26
C SER A 5 1.17 -10.12 -20.49
N SER A 6 1.41 -8.86 -20.79
CA SER A 6 2.22 -8.03 -19.91
C SER A 6 1.28 -7.40 -18.91
N GLY A 7 1.40 -7.75 -17.63
CA GLY A 7 0.75 -7.03 -16.54
C GLY A 7 1.33 -5.63 -16.46
N LEU A 8 0.77 -4.69 -17.20
CA LEU A 8 1.20 -3.30 -17.23
C LEU A 8 0.43 -2.52 -16.17
N ILE A 9 1.13 -1.93 -15.24
CA ILE A 9 0.69 -0.96 -14.24
C ILE A 9 0.08 -1.58 -12.99
N GLN A 10 0.90 -1.85 -11.99
CA GLN A 10 0.45 -2.25 -10.65
C GLN A 10 -0.01 -1.09 -9.75
N GLY A 11 0.23 0.15 -10.14
CA GLY A 11 -0.23 1.32 -9.39
C GLY A 11 -0.09 2.60 -10.19
N PHE A 12 -1.00 3.53 -9.96
CA PHE A 12 -0.93 4.86 -10.55
C PHE A 12 -1.25 5.92 -9.48
N PRO A 13 -0.73 7.16 -9.65
CA PRO A 13 -0.93 8.23 -8.69
C PRO A 13 -2.41 8.56 -8.48
N VAL A 14 -2.77 8.96 -7.28
CA VAL A 14 -4.14 9.38 -6.91
C VAL A 14 -4.65 10.61 -7.69
N THR A 15 -3.76 11.27 -8.42
CA THR A 15 -4.07 12.38 -9.33
C THR A 15 -4.72 11.94 -10.64
N PHE A 16 -4.67 10.63 -10.94
CA PHE A 16 -5.28 10.04 -12.12
C PHE A 16 -6.38 9.06 -11.71
N ASN A 17 -7.38 8.92 -12.54
CA ASN A 17 -8.39 7.87 -12.41
C ASN A 17 -8.26 6.85 -13.55
N SER A 18 -8.95 5.74 -13.40
CA SER A 18 -8.93 4.64 -14.37
C SER A 18 -9.41 5.06 -15.76
N ALA A 19 -10.43 5.94 -15.81
CA ALA A 19 -10.97 6.43 -17.08
C ALA A 19 -9.94 7.25 -17.87
N PHE A 20 -9.22 8.15 -17.20
CA PHE A 20 -8.14 8.92 -17.80
C PHE A 20 -7.03 8.02 -18.35
N LEU A 21 -6.58 7.06 -17.55
CA LEU A 21 -5.54 6.12 -17.98
C LEU A 21 -5.97 5.30 -19.19
N ARG A 22 -7.20 4.81 -19.18
CA ARG A 22 -7.77 4.07 -20.31
C ARG A 22 -7.79 4.92 -21.58
N GLU A 23 -8.21 6.18 -21.48
CA GLU A 23 -8.21 7.11 -22.58
C GLU A 23 -6.80 7.32 -23.15
N GLN A 24 -5.79 7.53 -22.27
CA GLN A 24 -4.40 7.69 -22.70
C GLN A 24 -3.83 6.43 -23.35
N LEU A 25 -4.15 5.26 -22.81
CA LEU A 25 -3.73 3.99 -23.38
C LEU A 25 -4.35 3.78 -24.77
N LEU A 26 -5.63 4.07 -24.94
CA LEU A 26 -6.32 3.96 -26.23
C LEU A 26 -5.76 4.94 -27.27
N LYS A 27 -5.45 6.16 -26.87
CA LYS A 27 -4.85 7.17 -27.77
C LYS A 27 -3.44 6.79 -28.25
N ASN A 28 -2.68 6.09 -27.41
CA ASN A 28 -1.28 5.76 -27.67
C ASN A 28 -1.08 4.27 -28.01
N SER A 29 -2.16 3.48 -28.06
CA SER A 29 -2.05 2.05 -28.39
C SER A 29 -1.76 1.84 -29.86
N ILE A 30 -0.91 0.85 -30.14
CA ILE A 30 -0.69 0.35 -31.50
C ILE A 30 -1.97 -0.40 -31.91
N SER A 31 -2.44 -0.20 -33.13
CA SER A 31 -3.69 -0.77 -33.66
C SER A 31 -3.82 -2.31 -33.55
N ALA A 32 -2.71 -3.01 -33.30
CA ALA A 32 -2.66 -4.45 -33.08
C ALA A 32 -2.88 -4.90 -31.63
N LEU A 33 -3.01 -3.96 -30.68
CA LEU A 33 -3.17 -4.26 -29.25
C LEU A 33 -4.63 -4.09 -28.83
N THR A 34 -5.16 -5.10 -28.16
CA THR A 34 -6.46 -5.03 -27.49
C THR A 34 -6.22 -4.80 -25.99
N ILE A 35 -6.86 -3.77 -25.44
CA ILE A 35 -6.83 -3.51 -24.00
C ILE A 35 -7.99 -4.30 -23.39
N GLU A 36 -7.67 -5.37 -22.66
CA GLU A 36 -8.63 -6.12 -21.86
C GLU A 36 -8.69 -5.51 -20.45
N ASP A 37 -9.89 -5.11 -20.05
CA ASP A 37 -10.15 -4.37 -18.81
C ASP A 37 -10.54 -5.36 -17.71
N ASN A 38 -9.56 -6.01 -17.14
CA ASN A 38 -9.84 -7.15 -16.26
C ASN A 38 -9.79 -6.84 -14.78
N HIS A 39 -9.67 -5.70 -14.26
CA HIS A 39 -9.67 -5.37 -12.81
C HIS A 39 -8.94 -4.06 -12.50
N ILE A 40 -9.28 -2.97 -13.16
CA ILE A 40 -8.77 -1.66 -12.77
C ILE A 40 -9.35 -1.30 -11.40
N LYS A 41 -8.50 -1.15 -10.41
CA LYS A 41 -8.88 -0.65 -9.08
C LYS A 41 -8.41 0.78 -8.94
N GLU A 42 -9.32 1.64 -8.53
CA GLU A 42 -8.98 3.04 -8.24
C GLU A 42 -7.94 3.11 -7.12
N PRO A 43 -7.04 4.11 -7.14
CA PRO A 43 -6.08 4.31 -6.06
C PRO A 43 -6.81 4.68 -4.78
N MET A 44 -6.37 4.09 -3.68
CA MET A 44 -6.86 4.44 -2.35
C MET A 44 -5.98 5.56 -1.77
N HIS A 45 -6.61 6.58 -1.24
CA HIS A 45 -5.91 7.68 -0.60
C HIS A 45 -6.63 8.11 0.68
N VAL A 46 -5.88 8.12 1.78
CA VAL A 46 -6.29 8.72 3.05
C VAL A 46 -5.35 9.90 3.29
N LYS A 47 -5.90 11.06 3.66
CA LYS A 47 -5.10 12.27 3.87
C LYS A 47 -4.15 12.10 5.04
N ALA A 48 -2.98 12.74 4.96
CA ALA A 48 -1.96 12.67 6.01
C ALA A 48 -2.43 13.27 7.36
N ASP A 49 -3.37 14.21 7.32
CA ASP A 49 -3.98 14.86 8.48
C ASP A 49 -5.24 14.14 9.00
N ASP A 50 -5.61 13.02 8.41
CA ASP A 50 -6.72 12.20 8.91
C ASP A 50 -6.40 11.69 10.33
N PRO A 51 -7.35 11.76 11.28
CA PRO A 51 -7.14 11.28 12.65
C PRO A 51 -6.65 9.85 12.76
N LEU A 52 -7.09 8.95 11.89
CA LEU A 52 -6.60 7.58 11.82
C LEU A 52 -5.10 7.54 11.49
N VAL A 53 -4.68 8.30 10.47
CA VAL A 53 -3.28 8.33 10.03
C VAL A 53 -2.40 8.95 11.11
N THR A 54 -2.80 10.08 11.68
CA THR A 54 -2.00 10.78 12.71
C THR A 54 -1.87 9.96 13.99
N SER A 55 -2.92 9.25 14.41
CA SER A 55 -2.88 8.37 15.58
C SER A 55 -1.94 7.19 15.37
N LEU A 56 -2.07 6.49 14.26
CA LEU A 56 -1.20 5.34 13.93
C LEU A 56 0.26 5.77 13.74
N LEU A 57 0.49 6.93 13.12
CA LEU A 57 1.82 7.46 12.91
C LEU A 57 2.49 7.87 14.23
N ALA A 58 1.74 8.44 15.19
CA ALA A 58 2.24 8.74 16.51
C ALA A 58 2.68 7.48 17.26
N ILE A 59 1.88 6.41 17.17
CA ILE A 59 2.24 5.10 17.75
C ILE A 59 3.50 4.55 17.09
N TYR A 60 3.56 4.50 15.76
CA TYR A 60 4.74 4.03 15.03
C TYR A 60 6.00 4.79 15.42
N ASN A 61 5.95 6.12 15.45
CA ASN A 61 7.08 6.97 15.80
C ASN A 61 7.56 6.75 17.24
N LYS A 62 6.63 6.51 18.17
CA LYS A 62 6.95 6.16 19.56
C LYS A 62 7.74 4.85 19.63
N PHE A 63 7.30 3.79 18.95
CA PHE A 63 7.97 2.48 18.99
C PHE A 63 9.27 2.42 18.20
N THR A 64 9.41 3.25 17.18
CA THR A 64 10.62 3.29 16.34
C THR A 64 11.58 4.41 16.71
N ASN A 65 11.21 5.27 17.64
CA ASN A 65 11.96 6.48 18.00
C ASN A 65 12.32 7.32 16.74
N SER A 66 11.35 7.51 15.87
CA SER A 66 11.52 8.18 14.57
C SER A 66 10.51 9.31 14.37
N ASN A 67 10.67 10.04 13.28
CA ASN A 67 9.71 11.03 12.78
C ASN A 67 9.26 10.62 11.36
N ALA A 68 8.77 9.39 11.24
CA ALA A 68 8.30 8.88 9.96
C ALA A 68 7.09 9.68 9.45
N LEU A 69 6.96 9.74 8.15
CA LEU A 69 5.81 10.31 7.44
C LEU A 69 5.01 9.19 6.79
N PRO A 70 3.72 9.44 6.48
CA PRO A 70 2.93 8.49 5.71
C PRO A 70 3.59 8.17 4.38
N LEU A 71 3.58 6.91 3.99
CA LEU A 71 4.14 6.44 2.73
C LEU A 71 3.04 6.13 1.72
N ALA A 72 3.31 6.47 0.46
CA ALA A 72 2.54 5.96 -0.67
C ALA A 72 3.28 4.75 -1.25
N ILE A 73 2.56 3.66 -1.47
CA ILE A 73 3.10 2.44 -2.07
C ILE A 73 2.38 2.12 -3.38
N GLY A 74 3.12 1.60 -4.36
CA GLY A 74 2.55 1.20 -5.65
C GLY A 74 1.79 -0.14 -5.62
N GLY A 75 1.97 -0.92 -4.55
CA GLY A 75 1.30 -2.22 -4.37
C GLY A 75 -0.11 -2.10 -3.79
N GLY A 76 -0.89 -3.16 -3.96
CA GLY A 76 -2.20 -3.28 -3.31
C GLY A 76 -2.10 -4.06 -2.01
N THR A 77 -2.84 -3.62 -0.98
CA THR A 77 -3.01 -4.33 0.28
C THR A 77 -4.47 -4.63 0.54
N TYR A 78 -4.77 -5.44 1.54
CA TYR A 78 -6.14 -5.71 1.99
C TYR A 78 -6.89 -4.45 2.47
N SER A 79 -6.16 -3.39 2.83
CA SER A 79 -6.76 -2.10 3.19
C SER A 79 -7.68 -1.52 2.09
N ARG A 80 -7.44 -1.88 0.82
CA ARG A 80 -8.29 -1.46 -0.32
C ARG A 80 -9.69 -2.08 -0.30
N MET A 81 -9.93 -3.09 0.52
CA MET A 81 -11.24 -3.76 0.63
C MET A 81 -12.19 -3.04 1.58
N LEU A 82 -11.69 -2.09 2.35
CA LEU A 82 -12.45 -1.37 3.37
C LEU A 82 -12.43 0.14 3.09
N PRO A 83 -13.54 0.84 3.32
CA PRO A 83 -13.56 2.29 3.24
C PRO A 83 -12.70 2.90 4.36
N LYS A 84 -11.97 3.96 4.06
CA LYS A 84 -11.11 4.68 5.02
C LYS A 84 -10.17 3.76 5.82
N CYS A 85 -9.51 2.86 5.15
CA CYS A 85 -8.53 1.97 5.76
C CYS A 85 -7.13 2.33 5.31
N VAL A 86 -6.14 2.12 6.16
CA VAL A 86 -4.73 2.28 5.85
C VAL A 86 -3.97 1.02 6.21
N ALA A 87 -2.86 0.75 5.51
CA ALA A 87 -1.92 -0.27 5.95
C ALA A 87 -1.03 0.29 7.06
N PHE A 88 -0.81 -0.51 8.11
CA PHE A 88 -0.02 -0.12 9.27
C PHE A 88 0.95 -1.23 9.67
N GLY A 89 2.25 -0.91 9.77
CA GLY A 89 3.30 -1.90 10.02
C GLY A 89 3.51 -2.86 8.85
N PRO A 90 4.20 -3.96 8.99
CA PRO A 90 5.14 -4.36 10.04
C PRO A 90 6.62 -4.05 9.73
N ALA A 91 6.93 -3.31 8.66
CA ALA A 91 8.31 -3.03 8.29
C ALA A 91 8.95 -1.99 9.22
N PHE A 92 10.13 -2.31 9.75
CA PHE A 92 10.92 -1.40 10.56
C PHE A 92 12.16 -0.92 9.79
N PRO A 93 12.64 0.31 10.05
CA PRO A 93 13.81 0.85 9.36
C PRO A 93 15.04 -0.04 9.53
N GLY A 94 15.74 -0.29 8.44
CA GLY A 94 16.99 -1.07 8.45
C GLY A 94 16.82 -2.59 8.41
N GLU A 95 15.61 -3.12 8.46
CA GLU A 95 15.33 -4.54 8.34
C GLU A 95 15.05 -4.92 6.89
N ASN A 96 15.85 -5.83 6.34
CA ASN A 96 15.58 -6.45 5.04
C ASN A 96 15.00 -7.83 5.27
N THR A 97 13.69 -7.94 5.25
CA THR A 97 12.95 -9.17 5.55
C THR A 97 12.74 -10.08 4.35
N ALA A 98 13.37 -9.79 3.22
CA ALA A 98 13.16 -10.49 1.95
C ALA A 98 11.67 -10.56 1.54
N ILE A 99 10.97 -9.44 1.72
CA ILE A 99 9.52 -9.35 1.49
C ILE A 99 9.16 -9.80 0.06
N HIS A 100 8.18 -10.70 -0.05
CA HIS A 100 7.75 -11.35 -1.29
C HIS A 100 8.82 -12.23 -1.96
N GLU A 101 9.89 -12.56 -1.25
CA GLU A 101 10.95 -13.44 -1.73
C GLU A 101 10.91 -14.79 -0.99
N LYS A 102 11.67 -15.75 -1.53
CA LYS A 102 11.87 -17.02 -0.85
C LYS A 102 12.58 -16.78 0.49
N ASP A 103 12.16 -17.54 1.50
CA ASP A 103 12.71 -17.45 2.87
C ASP A 103 12.48 -16.07 3.53
N GLU A 104 11.34 -15.43 3.23
CA GLU A 104 10.89 -14.23 3.94
C GLU A 104 10.87 -14.47 5.45
N TRP A 105 11.36 -13.52 6.21
CA TRP A 105 11.55 -13.65 7.66
C TRP A 105 11.22 -12.36 8.40
N ILE A 106 11.06 -12.49 9.71
CA ILE A 106 10.97 -11.37 10.65
C ILE A 106 11.80 -11.71 11.88
N SER A 107 12.49 -10.72 12.46
CA SER A 107 13.19 -10.93 13.71
C SER A 107 12.20 -11.08 14.88
N LEU A 108 12.59 -11.84 15.92
CA LEU A 108 11.76 -11.96 17.14
C LEU A 108 11.58 -10.60 17.81
N GLU A 109 12.61 -9.76 17.81
CA GLU A 109 12.53 -8.40 18.35
C GLU A 109 11.48 -7.56 17.61
N SER A 110 11.47 -7.61 16.29
CA SER A 110 10.48 -6.89 15.47
C SER A 110 9.07 -7.47 15.66
N LEU A 111 8.95 -8.78 15.82
CA LEU A 111 7.66 -9.43 16.11
C LEU A 111 7.09 -8.98 17.45
N ASP A 112 7.91 -8.94 18.50
CA ASP A 112 7.49 -8.47 19.83
C ASP A 112 7.11 -6.98 19.79
N LYS A 113 7.94 -6.15 19.16
CA LYS A 113 7.68 -4.73 18.98
C LYS A 113 6.37 -4.48 18.23
N MET A 114 6.15 -5.21 17.15
CA MET A 114 4.93 -5.13 16.35
C MET A 114 3.70 -5.54 17.16
N THR A 115 3.81 -6.59 17.98
CA THR A 115 2.70 -7.05 18.83
C THR A 115 2.28 -5.96 19.81
N LEU A 116 3.23 -5.32 20.48
CA LEU A 116 2.96 -4.22 21.40
C LEU A 116 2.39 -2.99 20.69
N MET A 117 2.94 -2.67 19.53
CA MET A 117 2.48 -1.55 18.69
C MET A 117 1.03 -1.75 18.22
N TYR A 118 0.65 -2.96 17.84
CA TYR A 118 -0.73 -3.27 17.45
C TYR A 118 -1.68 -3.28 18.65
N ALA A 119 -1.25 -3.76 19.80
CA ALA A 119 -2.06 -3.69 21.02
C ALA A 119 -2.39 -2.22 21.38
N GLU A 120 -1.40 -1.33 21.34
CA GLU A 120 -1.62 0.11 21.58
C GLU A 120 -2.51 0.74 20.50
N ALA A 121 -2.34 0.35 19.24
CA ALA A 121 -3.19 0.84 18.15
C ALA A 121 -4.65 0.42 18.34
N LEU A 122 -4.92 -0.82 18.69
CA LEU A 122 -6.26 -1.31 18.96
C LEU A 122 -6.88 -0.59 20.16
N GLU A 123 -6.16 -0.41 21.25
CA GLU A 123 -6.64 0.32 22.42
C GLU A 123 -6.94 1.78 22.10
N THR A 124 -6.10 2.42 21.29
CA THR A 124 -6.27 3.83 20.92
C THR A 124 -7.46 4.05 19.99
N LEU A 125 -7.68 3.14 19.04
CA LEU A 125 -8.73 3.28 18.03
C LEU A 125 -10.09 2.73 18.48
N ALA A 126 -10.15 1.94 19.55
CA ALA A 126 -11.39 1.40 20.09
C ALA A 126 -12.14 2.37 21.04
N LYS A 127 -11.59 3.52 21.32
CA LYS A 127 -12.20 4.59 22.14
C LYS A 127 -13.04 5.51 21.29
#